data_bb89f211a9da6f0d9e0d4b9ca1d7de00
#
_entry.id   bb89f211a9da6f0d9e0d4b9ca1d7de00
#
_cell.length_a   1.000
_cell.length_b   1.000
_cell.length_c   1.000
_cell.angle_alpha   90.00
_cell.angle_beta   90.00
_cell.angle_gamma   90.00
#
_symmetry.space_group_name_H-M   'P 1'
#
loop_
_entity.id
_entity.type
_entity.pdbx_description
1 polymer ?
#
loop_
_entity_poly.entity_id
_entity_poly.type
_entity_poly.pdbx_seq_one_letter_code
_entity_poly.pdbx_strand_id
1 'polypeptide(L)'
;MEHVAHVESVSSTIASNLGLNTELTKAIAMGHDLGHAPFGHHGETILTTLCQNYISEDMKFWHEKNGLYFVDKVELLADNYNYYKNLDLTYAVRDGIISHCGEVDENGTKPRTEFISLEEDFNEAGQYAPITWEGCVVKLSDKIAYVGRDIEDAIQLGFIDDEAKHTLKKMAQANDINAINTTVIMHNLIIDVCQNSSPEKGICLSDKFLAQLNTIKKFNYDKIYNNERFDAFKKYSELVLSQIFETLYKLYDGKHSFES
;
A
#
# COMPACT_ATOMS: atom_id res chain seq x y z
N MET A 1 0.09 0.22 11.63
CA MET A 1 -1.20 -0.18 12.24
C MET A 1 -2.31 0.84 11.94
N GLU A 2 -2.10 2.14 12.13
CA GLU A 2 -3.14 3.16 11.88
C GLU A 2 -3.56 3.25 10.41
N HIS A 3 -2.60 3.23 9.47
CA HIS A 3 -2.88 3.19 8.04
C HIS A 3 -3.73 1.98 7.65
N VAL A 4 -3.33 0.77 8.07
CA VAL A 4 -4.08 -0.47 7.79
C VAL A 4 -5.52 -0.40 8.31
N ALA A 5 -5.75 0.16 9.51
CA ALA A 5 -7.09 0.35 10.04
C ALA A 5 -7.91 1.35 9.21
N HIS A 6 -7.27 2.38 8.66
CA HIS A 6 -7.93 3.32 7.73
C HIS A 6 -8.32 2.64 6.42
N VAL A 7 -7.38 1.90 5.81
CA VAL A 7 -7.66 1.16 4.57
C VAL A 7 -8.79 0.15 4.79
N GLU A 8 -8.77 -0.57 5.92
CA GLU A 8 -9.83 -1.51 6.29
C GLU A 8 -11.19 -0.80 6.40
N SER A 9 -11.25 0.33 7.09
CA SER A 9 -12.49 1.10 7.27
C SER A 9 -13.04 1.65 5.94
N VAL A 10 -12.17 2.24 5.12
CA VAL A 10 -12.53 2.79 3.80
C VAL A 10 -13.01 1.68 2.87
N SER A 11 -12.22 0.62 2.73
CA SER A 11 -12.53 -0.49 1.81
C SER A 11 -13.79 -1.26 2.21
N SER A 12 -13.99 -1.51 3.51
CA SER A 12 -15.20 -2.15 4.01
C SER A 12 -16.45 -1.30 3.79
N THR A 13 -16.33 0.01 3.91
CA THR A 13 -17.44 0.94 3.63
C THR A 13 -17.82 0.88 2.16
N ILE A 14 -16.84 0.95 1.25
CA ILE A 14 -17.08 0.85 -0.20
C ILE A 14 -17.66 -0.52 -0.54
N ALA A 15 -17.05 -1.62 -0.07
CA ALA A 15 -17.49 -2.97 -0.35
C ALA A 15 -18.94 -3.21 0.11
N SER A 16 -19.29 -2.74 1.32
CA SER A 16 -20.65 -2.83 1.84
C SER A 16 -21.67 -2.10 0.96
N ASN A 17 -21.34 -0.89 0.50
CA ASN A 17 -22.21 -0.11 -0.39
C ASN A 17 -22.37 -0.73 -1.78
N LEU A 18 -21.33 -1.38 -2.29
CA LEU A 18 -21.36 -2.06 -3.58
C LEU A 18 -21.93 -3.49 -3.52
N GLY A 19 -22.30 -3.99 -2.33
CA GLY A 19 -22.83 -5.33 -2.15
C GLY A 19 -21.77 -6.44 -2.29
N LEU A 20 -20.50 -6.13 -2.05
CA LEU A 20 -19.37 -7.04 -2.09
C LEU A 20 -19.14 -7.74 -0.73
N ASN A 21 -18.26 -8.74 -0.70
CA ASN A 21 -17.92 -9.48 0.51
C ASN A 21 -17.00 -8.67 1.43
N THR A 22 -17.59 -8.08 2.48
CA THR A 22 -16.86 -7.24 3.44
C THR A 22 -15.80 -8.01 4.23
N GLU A 23 -16.02 -9.29 4.54
CA GLU A 23 -15.03 -10.09 5.28
C GLU A 23 -13.80 -10.39 4.44
N LEU A 24 -13.98 -10.69 3.14
CA LEU A 24 -12.85 -10.83 2.22
C LEU A 24 -12.11 -9.51 2.05
N THR A 25 -12.85 -8.40 1.92
CA THR A 25 -12.28 -7.05 1.83
C THR A 25 -11.41 -6.72 3.06
N LYS A 26 -11.91 -6.99 4.26
CA LYS A 26 -11.17 -6.81 5.52
C LYS A 26 -9.91 -7.66 5.59
N ALA A 27 -10.01 -8.94 5.23
CA ALA A 27 -8.86 -9.84 5.25
C ALA A 27 -7.75 -9.34 4.32
N ILE A 28 -8.09 -8.90 3.11
CA ILE A 28 -7.13 -8.32 2.16
C ILE A 28 -6.54 -7.02 2.73
N ALA A 29 -7.39 -6.10 3.21
CA ALA A 29 -6.95 -4.81 3.75
C ALA A 29 -6.05 -4.97 4.98
N MET A 30 -6.31 -5.94 5.86
CA MET A 30 -5.44 -6.22 7.01
C MET A 30 -4.07 -6.78 6.61
N GLY A 31 -4.01 -7.50 5.50
CA GLY A 31 -2.79 -8.18 5.05
C GLY A 31 -1.97 -7.39 4.04
N HIS A 32 -2.52 -6.33 3.41
CA HIS A 32 -1.90 -5.71 2.25
C HIS A 32 -0.47 -5.20 2.50
N ASP A 33 -0.22 -4.61 3.66
CA ASP A 33 1.05 -3.97 4.04
C ASP A 33 1.97 -4.82 4.94
N LEU A 34 1.66 -6.11 5.16
CA LEU A 34 2.45 -6.99 6.04
C LEU A 34 3.91 -7.13 5.61
N GLY A 35 4.18 -6.99 4.34
CA GLY A 35 5.51 -7.14 3.77
C GLY A 35 6.37 -5.88 3.75
N HIS A 36 5.89 -4.76 4.27
CA HIS A 36 6.61 -3.50 4.20
C HIS A 36 8.00 -3.56 4.85
N ALA A 37 8.98 -2.99 4.15
CA ALA A 37 10.31 -2.82 4.68
C ALA A 37 10.33 -1.85 5.87
N PRO A 38 11.27 -1.98 6.82
CA PRO A 38 11.57 -0.91 7.75
C PRO A 38 11.86 0.38 6.99
N PHE A 39 11.34 1.50 7.46
CA PHE A 39 11.41 2.82 6.80
C PHE A 39 10.61 2.93 5.48
N GLY A 40 9.60 2.06 5.26
CA GLY A 40 8.65 2.13 4.16
C GLY A 40 9.31 2.01 2.78
N HIS A 41 8.79 2.72 1.78
CA HIS A 41 9.31 2.68 0.40
C HIS A 41 10.78 3.09 0.25
N HIS A 42 11.28 3.98 1.13
CA HIS A 42 12.70 4.29 1.12
C HIS A 42 13.53 3.07 1.54
N GLY A 43 13.07 2.32 2.54
CA GLY A 43 13.69 1.06 2.94
C GLY A 43 13.66 0.00 1.85
N GLU A 44 12.60 -0.09 1.07
CA GLU A 44 12.53 -0.98 -0.10
C GLU A 44 13.60 -0.65 -1.14
N THR A 45 13.79 0.64 -1.41
CA THR A 45 14.85 1.10 -2.33
C THR A 45 16.23 0.69 -1.82
N ILE A 46 16.49 0.86 -0.53
CA ILE A 46 17.76 0.46 0.11
C ILE A 46 17.94 -1.05 0.02
N LEU A 47 16.92 -1.84 0.41
CA LEU A 47 16.97 -3.30 0.37
C LEU A 47 17.16 -3.82 -1.05
N THR A 48 16.49 -3.23 -2.04
CA THR A 48 16.69 -3.57 -3.45
C THR A 48 18.16 -3.36 -3.86
N THR A 49 18.74 -2.21 -3.51
CA THR A 49 20.15 -1.91 -3.80
C THR A 49 21.09 -2.91 -3.12
N LEU A 50 20.83 -3.25 -1.85
CA LEU A 50 21.62 -4.23 -1.12
C LEU A 50 21.50 -5.63 -1.73
N CYS A 51 20.29 -6.07 -2.05
CA CYS A 51 20.08 -7.36 -2.71
C CYS A 51 20.80 -7.43 -4.06
N GLN A 52 20.77 -6.38 -4.85
CA GLN A 52 21.47 -6.31 -6.13
C GLN A 52 22.99 -6.37 -5.97
N ASN A 53 23.53 -5.72 -4.97
CA ASN A 53 24.96 -5.67 -4.73
C ASN A 53 25.53 -6.97 -4.12
N TYR A 54 24.75 -7.67 -3.31
CA TYR A 54 25.24 -8.82 -2.53
C TYR A 54 24.71 -10.17 -2.97
N ILE A 55 23.57 -10.23 -3.65
CA ILE A 55 22.89 -11.49 -3.99
C ILE A 55 22.79 -11.68 -5.50
N SER A 56 22.06 -10.83 -6.22
CA SER A 56 21.88 -10.90 -7.68
C SER A 56 21.43 -9.56 -8.25
N GLU A 57 22.00 -9.16 -9.39
CA GLU A 57 21.66 -7.91 -10.09
C GLU A 57 20.18 -7.79 -10.46
N ASP A 58 19.50 -8.91 -10.66
CA ASP A 58 18.08 -8.95 -11.02
C ASP A 58 17.15 -8.91 -9.81
N MET A 59 17.69 -9.00 -8.58
CA MET A 59 16.89 -9.11 -7.38
C MET A 59 16.31 -7.75 -6.99
N LYS A 60 14.99 -7.70 -6.80
CA LYS A 60 14.26 -6.54 -6.33
C LYS A 60 13.49 -6.92 -5.07
N PHE A 61 13.54 -6.03 -4.07
CA PHE A 61 12.66 -6.12 -2.92
C PHE A 61 11.40 -5.28 -3.18
N TRP A 62 10.24 -5.84 -2.98
CA TRP A 62 8.96 -5.14 -3.04
C TRP A 62 7.99 -5.76 -2.04
N HIS A 63 7.27 -4.88 -1.34
CA HIS A 63 6.54 -5.28 -0.13
C HIS A 63 5.38 -6.23 -0.41
N GLU A 64 4.73 -6.16 -1.55
CA GLU A 64 3.60 -7.03 -1.89
C GLU A 64 4.03 -8.49 -2.00
N LYS A 65 5.15 -8.77 -2.67
CA LYS A 65 5.70 -10.13 -2.75
C LYS A 65 6.24 -10.60 -1.41
N ASN A 66 6.87 -9.69 -0.66
CA ASN A 66 7.31 -9.97 0.70
C ASN A 66 6.13 -10.23 1.64
N GLY A 67 5.00 -9.53 1.48
CA GLY A 67 3.75 -9.77 2.20
C GLY A 67 3.20 -11.16 1.95
N LEU A 68 3.20 -11.60 0.69
CA LEU A 68 2.83 -12.96 0.34
C LEU A 68 3.77 -13.99 0.99
N TYR A 69 5.09 -13.75 0.93
CA TYR A 69 6.07 -14.62 1.57
C TYR A 69 5.87 -14.68 3.10
N PHE A 70 5.51 -13.55 3.70
CA PHE A 70 5.27 -13.45 5.14
C PHE A 70 4.11 -14.35 5.58
N VAL A 71 2.96 -14.29 4.91
CA VAL A 71 1.79 -15.10 5.25
C VAL A 71 1.92 -16.57 4.88
N ASP A 72 2.76 -16.89 3.90
CA ASP A 72 2.96 -18.25 3.40
C ASP A 72 4.10 -19.01 4.09
N LYS A 73 5.12 -18.30 4.60
CA LYS A 73 6.38 -18.92 5.06
C LYS A 73 6.86 -18.47 6.43
N VAL A 74 6.55 -17.23 6.86
CA VAL A 74 7.11 -16.64 8.08
C VAL A 74 6.11 -16.72 9.23
N GLU A 75 4.87 -16.30 9.03
CA GLU A 75 3.82 -16.38 10.03
C GLU A 75 3.24 -17.78 10.07
N LEU A 76 3.58 -18.50 11.12
CA LEU A 76 3.17 -19.89 11.32
C LEU A 76 2.22 -19.99 12.51
N LEU A 77 1.16 -20.76 12.35
CA LEU A 77 0.23 -21.11 13.42
C LEU A 77 0.38 -22.57 13.80
N ALA A 78 0.37 -22.85 15.10
CA ALA A 78 0.34 -24.22 15.61
C ALA A 78 -1.05 -24.83 15.38
N ASP A 79 -1.09 -26.01 14.76
CA ASP A 79 -2.31 -26.82 14.68
C ASP A 79 -2.59 -27.54 16.02
N ASN A 80 -3.69 -28.31 16.08
CA ASN A 80 -4.10 -29.05 17.27
C ASN A 80 -3.08 -30.10 17.75
N TYR A 81 -2.06 -30.38 16.96
CA TYR A 81 -1.00 -31.32 17.24
C TYR A 81 0.36 -30.65 17.51
N ASN A 82 0.37 -29.29 17.62
CA ASN A 82 1.57 -28.46 17.74
C ASN A 82 2.52 -28.49 16.51
N TYR A 83 2.01 -28.84 15.34
CA TYR A 83 2.75 -28.65 14.11
C TYR A 83 2.50 -27.21 13.61
N TYR A 84 3.58 -26.52 13.31
CA TYR A 84 3.51 -25.17 12.78
C TYR A 84 3.23 -25.22 11.27
N LYS A 85 2.20 -24.50 10.85
CA LYS A 85 1.77 -24.38 9.45
C LYS A 85 1.56 -22.92 9.13
N ASN A 86 1.63 -22.57 7.85
CA ASN A 86 1.27 -21.23 7.39
C ASN A 86 -0.19 -20.87 7.77
N LEU A 87 -0.55 -19.61 7.50
CA LEU A 87 -1.90 -19.11 7.83
C LEU A 87 -3.01 -19.78 7.01
N ASP A 88 -2.68 -20.59 6.00
CA ASP A 88 -3.60 -21.27 5.09
C ASP A 88 -4.66 -20.33 4.49
N LEU A 89 -4.22 -19.13 4.10
CA LEU A 89 -5.09 -18.12 3.52
C LEU A 89 -5.58 -18.55 2.14
N THR A 90 -6.82 -18.19 1.83
CA THR A 90 -7.39 -18.48 0.52
C THR A 90 -6.63 -17.77 -0.59
N TYR A 91 -6.69 -18.31 -1.82
CA TYR A 91 -6.10 -17.67 -2.99
C TYR A 91 -6.56 -16.21 -3.16
N ALA A 92 -7.84 -15.92 -2.90
CA ALA A 92 -8.40 -14.59 -3.04
C ALA A 92 -7.76 -13.56 -2.08
N VAL A 93 -7.46 -13.94 -0.83
CA VAL A 93 -6.76 -13.08 0.13
C VAL A 93 -5.31 -12.89 -0.27
N ARG A 94 -4.60 -13.98 -0.59
CA ARG A 94 -3.20 -13.95 -1.03
C ARG A 94 -3.01 -13.13 -2.30
N ASP A 95 -3.92 -13.30 -3.25
CA ASP A 95 -3.96 -12.49 -4.48
C ASP A 95 -4.19 -11.01 -4.19
N GLY A 96 -5.15 -10.68 -3.32
CA GLY A 96 -5.39 -9.31 -2.90
C GLY A 96 -4.16 -8.66 -2.25
N ILE A 97 -3.39 -9.43 -1.46
CA ILE A 97 -2.14 -8.95 -0.84
C ILE A 97 -1.08 -8.62 -1.90
N ILE A 98 -0.82 -9.51 -2.87
CA ILE A 98 0.26 -9.28 -3.84
C ILE A 98 -0.12 -8.29 -4.94
N SER A 99 -1.40 -8.07 -5.20
CA SER A 99 -1.87 -7.24 -6.31
C SER A 99 -2.45 -5.87 -5.90
N HIS A 100 -2.37 -5.50 -4.60
CA HIS A 100 -2.98 -4.26 -4.12
C HIS A 100 -2.27 -3.00 -4.64
N CYS A 101 -0.97 -3.03 -4.84
CA CYS A 101 -0.20 -1.91 -5.38
C CYS A 101 -0.16 -1.87 -6.91
N GLY A 102 0.60 -0.94 -7.36
CA GLY A 102 0.77 -0.61 -8.76
C GLY A 102 -0.01 0.65 -9.10
N GLU A 103 0.75 1.64 -9.54
CA GLU A 103 0.21 2.88 -10.05
C GLU A 103 -0.34 2.67 -11.46
N VAL A 104 -1.43 1.93 -11.54
CA VAL A 104 -2.24 2.01 -12.73
C VAL A 104 -3.02 3.30 -12.56
N ASP A 105 -2.61 4.35 -13.26
CA ASP A 105 -3.35 5.62 -13.34
C ASP A 105 -4.69 5.43 -14.08
N GLU A 106 -5.01 4.20 -14.42
CA GLU A 106 -6.25 3.84 -15.07
C GLU A 106 -7.40 3.85 -14.07
N ASN A 107 -8.38 4.63 -14.40
CA ASN A 107 -9.66 4.63 -13.71
C ASN A 107 -10.47 3.40 -14.12
N GLY A 108 -11.12 2.74 -13.18
CA GLY A 108 -11.98 1.61 -13.51
C GLY A 108 -11.28 0.25 -13.44
N THR A 109 -10.62 -0.03 -12.32
CA THR A 109 -9.99 -1.34 -12.09
C THR A 109 -11.04 -2.44 -12.05
N LYS A 110 -10.85 -3.48 -12.87
CA LYS A 110 -11.68 -4.69 -12.93
C LYS A 110 -10.88 -5.90 -12.50
N PRO A 111 -11.52 -6.89 -11.89
CA PRO A 111 -10.86 -8.16 -11.61
C PRO A 111 -10.35 -8.80 -12.91
N ARG A 112 -9.16 -9.38 -12.84
CA ARG A 112 -8.70 -10.28 -13.90
C ARG A 112 -9.55 -11.56 -13.90
N THR A 113 -9.61 -12.25 -15.02
CA THR A 113 -10.38 -13.49 -15.19
C THR A 113 -9.53 -14.74 -15.05
N GLU A 114 -8.20 -14.61 -15.12
CA GLU A 114 -7.27 -15.73 -15.15
C GLU A 114 -6.65 -15.98 -13.79
N PHE A 115 -6.63 -17.25 -13.38
CA PHE A 115 -5.81 -17.70 -12.24
C PHE A 115 -4.36 -17.85 -12.71
N ILE A 116 -3.44 -17.33 -11.90
CA ILE A 116 -2.01 -17.35 -12.15
C ILE A 116 -1.28 -17.87 -10.91
N SER A 117 -0.04 -18.31 -11.06
CA SER A 117 0.82 -18.61 -9.92
C SER A 117 1.24 -17.30 -9.24
N LEU A 118 0.83 -17.11 -7.99
CA LEU A 118 1.18 -15.91 -7.24
C LEU A 118 2.68 -15.82 -6.93
N GLU A 119 3.35 -16.97 -6.83
CA GLU A 119 4.78 -17.05 -6.53
C GLU A 119 5.65 -16.86 -7.77
N GLU A 120 5.22 -17.42 -8.92
CA GLU A 120 6.04 -17.55 -10.14
C GLU A 120 5.74 -16.47 -11.19
N ASP A 121 4.48 -16.08 -11.36
CA ASP A 121 4.06 -15.21 -12.45
C ASP A 121 4.21 -13.73 -12.14
N PHE A 122 4.19 -13.34 -10.84
CA PHE A 122 4.43 -11.95 -10.44
C PHE A 122 5.92 -11.63 -10.43
N ASN A 123 6.35 -10.76 -11.37
CA ASN A 123 7.73 -10.32 -11.51
C ASN A 123 7.95 -8.86 -11.09
N GLU A 124 6.86 -8.08 -11.00
CA GLU A 124 6.92 -6.69 -10.57
C GLU A 124 5.60 -6.25 -9.91
N ALA A 125 5.68 -5.21 -9.09
CA ALA A 125 4.52 -4.61 -8.43
C ALA A 125 3.52 -4.09 -9.47
N GLY A 126 2.24 -4.37 -9.27
CA GLY A 126 1.17 -3.88 -10.13
C GLY A 126 1.06 -4.55 -11.50
N GLN A 127 1.79 -5.63 -11.76
CA GLN A 127 1.76 -6.34 -13.04
C GLN A 127 0.37 -6.85 -13.39
N TYR A 128 -0.40 -7.28 -12.41
CA TYR A 128 -1.76 -7.81 -12.61
C TYR A 128 -2.78 -7.10 -11.74
N ALA A 129 -3.99 -6.95 -12.26
CA ALA A 129 -5.13 -6.55 -11.45
C ALA A 129 -5.50 -7.67 -10.45
N PRO A 130 -6.09 -7.35 -9.29
CA PRO A 130 -6.65 -8.37 -8.38
C PRO A 130 -7.66 -9.27 -9.08
N ILE A 131 -7.80 -10.52 -8.61
CA ILE A 131 -8.79 -11.46 -9.16
C ILE A 131 -10.21 -11.22 -8.64
N THR A 132 -10.36 -10.44 -7.58
CA THR A 132 -11.66 -10.17 -6.95
C THR A 132 -12.00 -8.68 -7.00
N TRP A 133 -13.30 -8.37 -6.96
CA TRP A 133 -13.80 -7.02 -6.81
C TRP A 133 -13.33 -6.39 -5.49
N GLU A 134 -13.28 -7.20 -4.44
CA GLU A 134 -12.80 -6.81 -3.11
C GLU A 134 -11.33 -6.36 -3.16
N GLY A 135 -10.48 -7.10 -3.87
CA GLY A 135 -9.10 -6.71 -4.11
C GLY A 135 -8.98 -5.39 -4.87
N CYS A 136 -9.83 -5.17 -5.89
CA CYS A 136 -9.89 -3.90 -6.61
C CYS A 136 -10.33 -2.74 -5.70
N VAL A 137 -11.27 -2.99 -4.79
CA VAL A 137 -11.70 -1.99 -3.79
C VAL A 137 -10.56 -1.65 -2.84
N VAL A 138 -9.83 -2.64 -2.31
CA VAL A 138 -8.70 -2.40 -1.40
C VAL A 138 -7.62 -1.60 -2.11
N LYS A 139 -7.27 -1.93 -3.35
CA LYS A 139 -6.28 -1.20 -4.17
C LYS A 139 -6.60 0.29 -4.32
N LEU A 140 -7.87 0.66 -4.52
CA LEU A 140 -8.27 2.07 -4.59
C LEU A 140 -8.37 2.70 -3.20
N SER A 141 -8.82 1.94 -2.20
CA SER A 141 -8.99 2.41 -0.83
C SER A 141 -7.66 2.77 -0.18
N ASP A 142 -6.61 2.03 -0.45
CA ASP A 142 -5.25 2.34 -0.02
C ASP A 142 -4.83 3.74 -0.52
N LYS A 143 -5.02 4.02 -1.81
CA LYS A 143 -4.73 5.35 -2.39
C LYS A 143 -5.53 6.47 -1.73
N ILE A 144 -6.80 6.24 -1.44
CA ILE A 144 -7.66 7.22 -0.76
C ILE A 144 -7.19 7.47 0.68
N ALA A 145 -6.80 6.41 1.40
CA ALA A 145 -6.44 6.48 2.80
C ALA A 145 -5.14 7.27 3.04
N TYR A 146 -4.07 7.00 2.26
CA TYR A 146 -2.79 7.67 2.49
C TYR A 146 -2.82 9.14 2.03
N VAL A 147 -3.52 9.46 0.94
CA VAL A 147 -3.54 10.82 0.38
C VAL A 147 -4.06 11.85 1.39
N GLY A 148 -5.08 11.50 2.16
CA GLY A 148 -5.62 12.39 3.18
C GLY A 148 -4.73 12.49 4.42
N ARG A 149 -4.27 11.35 4.93
CA ARG A 149 -3.53 11.28 6.19
C ARG A 149 -2.19 12.00 6.12
N ASP A 150 -1.46 11.80 5.05
CA ASP A 150 -0.14 12.42 4.87
C ASP A 150 -0.18 13.95 4.90
N ILE A 151 -1.29 14.55 4.44
CA ILE A 151 -1.50 15.99 4.53
C ILE A 151 -1.67 16.42 5.99
N GLU A 152 -2.46 15.72 6.78
CA GLU A 152 -2.68 16.05 8.21
C GLU A 152 -1.36 15.98 8.97
N ASP A 153 -0.63 14.90 8.79
CA ASP A 153 0.67 14.71 9.43
C ASP A 153 1.69 15.77 8.99
N ALA A 154 1.72 16.12 7.71
CA ALA A 154 2.60 17.15 7.20
C ALA A 154 2.25 18.56 7.73
N ILE A 155 0.97 18.86 7.91
CA ILE A 155 0.53 20.11 8.56
C ILE A 155 0.94 20.12 10.03
N GLN A 156 0.70 19.02 10.74
CA GLN A 156 1.00 18.90 12.17
C GLN A 156 2.51 18.98 12.44
N LEU A 157 3.31 18.38 11.58
CA LEU A 157 4.78 18.37 11.67
C LEU A 157 5.43 19.64 11.08
N GLY A 158 4.64 20.57 10.53
CA GLY A 158 5.11 21.83 9.97
C GLY A 158 5.92 21.68 8.66
N PHE A 159 5.66 20.64 7.88
CA PHE A 159 6.22 20.47 6.53
C PHE A 159 5.54 21.35 5.49
N ILE A 160 4.31 21.75 5.75
CA ILE A 160 3.48 22.55 4.83
C ILE A 160 3.39 23.97 5.37
N ASP A 161 3.90 24.93 4.61
CA ASP A 161 3.80 26.36 4.88
C ASP A 161 2.40 26.90 4.58
N ASP A 162 2.14 28.18 4.91
CA ASP A 162 0.82 28.78 4.73
C ASP A 162 0.45 28.97 3.26
N GLU A 163 1.42 29.13 2.35
CA GLU A 163 1.19 29.20 0.92
C GLU A 163 0.74 27.85 0.36
N ALA A 164 1.41 26.78 0.78
CA ALA A 164 1.04 25.41 0.41
C ALA A 164 -0.32 25.01 1.01
N LYS A 165 -0.64 25.43 2.24
CA LYS A 165 -2.00 25.27 2.82
C LYS A 165 -3.06 25.99 1.98
N HIS A 166 -2.78 27.20 1.52
CA HIS A 166 -3.71 27.92 0.66
C HIS A 166 -3.93 27.23 -0.69
N THR A 167 -2.87 26.67 -1.25
CA THR A 167 -2.94 25.87 -2.48
C THR A 167 -3.78 24.61 -2.27
N LEU A 168 -3.55 23.86 -1.19
CA LEU A 168 -4.36 22.69 -0.82
C LEU A 168 -5.85 23.02 -0.67
N LYS A 169 -6.18 24.15 -0.06
CA LYS A 169 -7.58 24.60 0.08
C LYS A 169 -8.27 24.80 -1.24
N LYS A 170 -7.58 25.43 -2.19
CA LYS A 170 -8.11 25.58 -3.56
C LYS A 170 -8.31 24.23 -4.24
N MET A 171 -7.37 23.31 -4.08
CA MET A 171 -7.44 21.98 -4.67
C MET A 171 -8.56 21.12 -4.06
N ALA A 172 -8.75 21.21 -2.76
CA ALA A 172 -9.80 20.48 -2.04
C ALA A 172 -11.20 21.08 -2.25
N GLN A 173 -11.30 22.22 -2.96
CA GLN A 173 -12.55 22.99 -3.11
C GLN A 173 -13.24 23.30 -1.78
N ALA A 174 -12.45 23.43 -0.71
CA ALA A 174 -12.96 23.73 0.60
C ALA A 174 -13.40 25.19 0.68
N ASN A 175 -14.67 25.42 0.99
CA ASN A 175 -15.23 26.76 1.13
C ASN A 175 -14.81 27.45 2.44
N ASP A 176 -14.22 26.72 3.38
CA ASP A 176 -13.79 27.25 4.68
C ASP A 176 -12.27 27.27 4.81
N ILE A 177 -11.77 28.45 5.14
CA ILE A 177 -10.34 28.76 5.24
C ILE A 177 -9.66 28.02 6.42
N ASN A 178 -10.40 27.58 7.42
CA ASN A 178 -9.83 26.98 8.64
C ASN A 178 -9.77 25.46 8.62
N ALA A 179 -10.34 24.79 7.64
CA ALA A 179 -10.41 23.34 7.64
C ALA A 179 -9.98 22.76 6.27
N ILE A 180 -8.69 22.43 6.14
CA ILE A 180 -8.35 21.30 5.26
C ILE A 180 -8.79 20.08 6.05
N ASN A 181 -10.02 19.67 5.85
CA ASN A 181 -10.55 18.49 6.52
C ASN A 181 -10.38 17.31 5.59
N THR A 182 -9.32 16.56 5.81
CA THR A 182 -9.00 15.34 5.05
C THR A 182 -10.10 14.30 5.18
N THR A 183 -10.81 14.28 6.32
CA THR A 183 -12.01 13.46 6.50
C THR A 183 -13.08 13.80 5.47
N VAL A 184 -13.28 15.09 5.16
CA VAL A 184 -14.24 15.49 4.11
C VAL A 184 -13.76 15.09 2.72
N ILE A 185 -12.47 15.20 2.44
CA ILE A 185 -11.89 14.77 1.16
C ILE A 185 -12.11 13.26 0.99
N MET A 186 -11.73 12.45 1.98
CA MET A 186 -11.93 11.00 1.96
C MET A 186 -13.40 10.62 1.84
N HIS A 187 -14.28 11.28 2.61
CA HIS A 187 -15.72 11.04 2.55
C HIS A 187 -16.28 11.26 1.15
N ASN A 188 -15.90 12.37 0.50
CA ASN A 188 -16.36 12.67 -0.84
C ASN A 188 -15.83 11.66 -1.88
N LEU A 189 -14.58 11.23 -1.75
CA LEU A 189 -13.99 10.20 -2.61
C LEU A 189 -14.72 8.85 -2.43
N ILE A 190 -15.01 8.44 -1.20
CA ILE A 190 -15.75 7.20 -0.91
C ILE A 190 -17.14 7.22 -1.56
N ILE A 191 -17.87 8.32 -1.38
CA ILE A 191 -19.21 8.47 -1.99
C ILE A 191 -19.12 8.41 -3.51
N ASP A 192 -18.14 9.10 -4.08
CA ASP A 192 -17.97 9.15 -5.54
C ASP A 192 -17.64 7.77 -6.11
N VAL A 193 -16.77 6.98 -5.45
CA VAL A 193 -16.49 5.59 -5.83
C VAL A 193 -17.77 4.76 -5.80
N CYS A 194 -18.56 4.85 -4.72
CA CYS A 194 -19.79 4.10 -4.57
C CYS A 194 -20.83 4.46 -5.66
N GLN A 195 -20.86 5.70 -6.11
CA GLN A 195 -21.82 6.17 -7.11
C GLN A 195 -21.40 5.87 -8.56
N ASN A 196 -20.11 5.77 -8.83
CA ASN A 196 -19.59 5.65 -10.19
C ASN A 196 -19.15 4.23 -10.55
N SER A 197 -18.84 3.39 -9.56
CA SER A 197 -18.41 2.00 -9.79
C SER A 197 -19.56 1.12 -10.28
N SER A 198 -19.28 0.27 -11.25
CA SER A 198 -20.20 -0.77 -11.74
C SER A 198 -19.42 -1.91 -12.38
N PRO A 199 -20.04 -3.08 -12.63
CA PRO A 199 -19.37 -4.17 -13.34
C PRO A 199 -18.84 -3.76 -14.73
N GLU A 200 -19.52 -2.83 -15.40
CA GLU A 200 -19.12 -2.35 -16.72
C GLU A 200 -17.97 -1.36 -16.66
N LYS A 201 -17.94 -0.48 -15.66
CA LYS A 201 -16.93 0.57 -15.50
C LYS A 201 -15.72 0.12 -14.68
N GLY A 202 -15.89 -0.85 -13.80
CA GLY A 202 -14.90 -1.20 -12.79
C GLY A 202 -15.08 -0.41 -11.49
N ILE A 203 -14.15 -0.59 -10.55
CA ILE A 203 -14.06 0.24 -9.35
C ILE A 203 -13.40 1.55 -9.76
N CYS A 204 -14.14 2.66 -9.73
CA CYS A 204 -13.68 3.92 -10.32
C CYS A 204 -14.21 5.16 -9.59
N LEU A 205 -13.49 6.25 -9.80
CA LEU A 205 -13.93 7.61 -9.49
C LEU A 205 -14.51 8.27 -10.74
N SER A 206 -15.34 9.28 -10.56
CA SER A 206 -15.67 10.21 -11.66
C SER A 206 -14.42 10.97 -12.11
N ASP A 207 -14.39 11.46 -13.35
CA ASP A 207 -13.24 12.20 -13.88
C ASP A 207 -12.86 13.39 -13.00
N LYS A 208 -13.85 14.06 -12.40
CA LYS A 208 -13.65 15.17 -11.47
C LYS A 208 -12.86 14.75 -10.23
N PHE A 209 -13.28 13.68 -9.57
CA PHE A 209 -12.65 13.23 -8.32
C PHE A 209 -11.34 12.49 -8.58
N LEU A 210 -11.19 11.83 -9.71
CA LEU A 210 -9.92 11.28 -10.15
C LEU A 210 -8.88 12.40 -10.37
N ALA A 211 -9.25 13.47 -11.07
CA ALA A 211 -8.38 14.62 -11.26
C ALA A 211 -8.01 15.30 -9.93
N GLN A 212 -8.96 15.36 -8.99
CA GLN A 212 -8.70 15.89 -7.65
C GLN A 212 -7.71 15.00 -6.88
N LEU A 213 -7.92 13.68 -6.85
CA LEU A 213 -7.04 12.72 -6.21
C LEU A 213 -5.60 12.83 -6.76
N ASN A 214 -5.46 12.82 -8.07
CA ASN A 214 -4.16 12.94 -8.74
C ASN A 214 -3.47 14.28 -8.43
N THR A 215 -4.23 15.35 -8.35
CA THR A 215 -3.70 16.67 -7.99
C THR A 215 -3.18 16.71 -6.56
N ILE A 216 -3.92 16.12 -5.61
CA ILE A 216 -3.50 16.02 -4.21
C ILE A 216 -2.29 15.09 -4.08
N LYS A 217 -2.31 13.95 -4.76
CA LYS A 217 -1.18 13.01 -4.81
C LYS A 217 0.10 13.72 -5.30
N LYS A 218 0.01 14.44 -6.41
CA LYS A 218 1.15 15.23 -6.92
C LYS A 218 1.64 16.24 -5.90
N PHE A 219 0.74 16.94 -5.23
CA PHE A 219 1.10 17.88 -4.16
C PHE A 219 1.87 17.17 -3.03
N ASN A 220 1.42 15.98 -2.58
CA ASN A 220 2.10 15.21 -1.54
C ASN A 220 3.53 14.83 -1.98
N TYR A 221 3.70 14.38 -3.22
CA TYR A 221 5.03 14.11 -3.78
C TYR A 221 5.93 15.35 -3.76
N ASP A 222 5.43 16.48 -4.25
CA ASP A 222 6.23 17.70 -4.42
C ASP A 222 6.56 18.40 -3.09
N LYS A 223 5.66 18.36 -2.11
CA LYS A 223 5.77 19.14 -0.88
C LYS A 223 6.09 18.32 0.37
N ILE A 224 5.75 17.04 0.37
CA ILE A 224 5.94 16.15 1.53
C ILE A 224 7.10 15.19 1.25
N TYR A 225 6.94 14.22 0.33
CA TYR A 225 7.89 13.10 0.20
C TYR A 225 9.27 13.53 -0.33
N ASN A 226 9.34 14.58 -1.14
CA ASN A 226 10.60 15.13 -1.64
C ASN A 226 11.14 16.29 -0.78
N ASN A 227 10.64 16.48 0.45
CA ASN A 227 11.10 17.55 1.31
C ASN A 227 12.51 17.26 1.84
N GLU A 228 13.42 18.25 1.74
CA GLU A 228 14.82 18.17 2.19
C GLU A 228 14.98 17.83 3.68
N ARG A 229 13.96 18.09 4.51
CA ARG A 229 13.96 17.70 5.93
C ARG A 229 14.09 16.20 6.12
N PHE A 230 13.75 15.38 5.12
CA PHE A 230 13.93 13.93 5.19
C PHE A 230 15.35 13.46 4.85
N ASP A 231 16.24 14.32 4.37
CA ASP A 231 17.57 13.90 3.93
C ASP A 231 18.42 13.28 5.07
N ALA A 232 18.34 13.86 6.27
CA ALA A 232 19.02 13.30 7.43
C ALA A 232 18.43 11.92 7.82
N PHE A 233 17.11 11.79 7.76
CA PHE A 233 16.42 10.53 8.03
C PHE A 233 16.73 9.47 6.98
N LYS A 234 16.76 9.85 5.69
CA LYS A 234 17.12 8.95 4.59
C LYS A 234 18.55 8.40 4.77
N LYS A 235 19.52 9.27 5.09
CA LYS A 235 20.90 8.84 5.37
C LYS A 235 21.01 7.92 6.59
N TYR A 236 20.22 8.21 7.64
CA TYR A 236 20.17 7.36 8.82
C TYR A 236 19.58 5.98 8.49
N SER A 237 18.49 5.93 7.74
CA SER A 237 17.83 4.68 7.31
C SER A 237 18.78 3.81 6.49
N GLU A 238 19.49 4.44 5.54
CA GLU A 238 20.49 3.77 4.70
C GLU A 238 21.63 3.18 5.55
N LEU A 239 22.17 3.95 6.49
CA LEU A 239 23.23 3.48 7.40
C LEU A 239 22.76 2.27 8.21
N VAL A 240 21.58 2.36 8.84
CA VAL A 240 21.06 1.31 9.71
C VAL A 240 20.77 0.02 8.93
N LEU A 241 20.03 0.13 7.81
CA LEU A 241 19.69 -1.06 7.00
C LEU A 241 20.93 -1.70 6.40
N SER A 242 21.87 -0.90 5.88
CA SER A 242 23.11 -1.45 5.31
C SER A 242 23.94 -2.19 6.36
N GLN A 243 24.12 -1.64 7.56
CA GLN A 243 24.87 -2.30 8.61
C GLN A 243 24.21 -3.60 9.09
N ILE A 244 22.89 -3.60 9.26
CA ILE A 244 22.16 -4.81 9.65
C ILE A 244 22.28 -5.87 8.54
N PHE A 245 21.99 -5.49 7.30
CA PHE A 245 22.03 -6.40 6.16
C PHE A 245 23.43 -7.02 5.99
N GLU A 246 24.47 -6.20 5.97
CA GLU A 246 25.86 -6.68 5.83
C GLU A 246 26.28 -7.60 6.98
N THR A 247 25.85 -7.31 8.19
CA THR A 247 26.13 -8.15 9.35
C THR A 247 25.45 -9.50 9.21
N LEU A 248 24.16 -9.51 8.88
CA LEU A 248 23.40 -10.74 8.66
C LEU A 248 23.94 -11.55 7.47
N TYR A 249 24.27 -10.86 6.37
CA TYR A 249 24.84 -11.50 5.18
C TYR A 249 26.17 -12.20 5.48
N LYS A 250 27.06 -11.61 6.30
CA LYS A 250 28.31 -12.22 6.72
C LYS A 250 28.13 -13.42 7.65
N LEU A 251 27.04 -13.44 8.43
CA LEU A 251 26.70 -14.53 9.34
C LEU A 251 25.95 -15.67 8.64
N TYR A 252 25.38 -15.42 7.47
CA TYR A 252 24.64 -16.41 6.72
C TYR A 252 25.58 -17.42 6.05
N ASP A 253 25.50 -18.69 6.48
CA ASP A 253 26.34 -19.78 5.98
C ASP A 253 25.78 -20.50 4.74
N GLY A 254 24.65 -20.02 4.20
CA GLY A 254 23.99 -20.59 3.03
C GLY A 254 23.23 -21.91 3.29
N LYS A 255 23.16 -22.39 4.53
CA LYS A 255 22.60 -23.71 4.85
C LYS A 255 21.41 -23.68 5.79
N HIS A 256 21.27 -22.64 6.60
CA HIS A 256 20.23 -22.58 7.62
C HIS A 256 19.53 -21.23 7.58
N SER A 257 18.21 -21.25 7.54
CA SER A 257 17.41 -20.20 8.14
C SER A 257 17.87 -20.04 9.58
N PHE A 258 17.81 -18.87 10.18
CA PHE A 258 18.22 -18.59 11.56
C PHE A 258 17.51 -19.45 12.62
N GLU A 259 17.21 -20.69 12.33
CA GLU A 259 16.76 -21.72 13.25
C GLU A 259 17.98 -22.29 14.00
N SER A 260 18.20 -21.76 15.17
CA SER A 260 19.05 -22.43 16.17
C SER A 260 18.24 -22.78 17.37
#